data_8bf95f59bdea0294d7f97ffe53ff5feb
#
_entry.id   8bf95f59bdea0294d7f97ffe53ff5feb
#
_cell.length_a   1.000
_cell.length_b   1.000
_cell.length_c   1.000
_cell.angle_alpha   90.00
_cell.angle_beta   90.00
_cell.angle_gamma   90.00
#
_symmetry.space_group_name_H-M   'P 1'
#
loop_
_entity.id
_entity.type
_entity.pdbx_description
1 polymer ?
#
loop_
_entity_poly.entity_id
_entity_poly.type
_entity_poly.pdbx_seq_one_letter_code
_entity_poly.pdbx_strand_id
1 'polypeptide(L)'
;MHIRLIAVDLDGTLLHDDMTISEYSRNVIRRAAEKVRIVVATGRMFDSAREKVQKLGLGDIPIICYTGAWIGLAESGRLLHKDGIPANLAEKILGDGRRFGWLIQSYVEDEICLPSPSAAEADCRKYRAKEAKYLGEAFYHPETDPTRLIIVEADTGKREQIRIYLEKRYGSQVEMVYPGDIFLDIHRKGVSKANALHELGELWGITPQEMVSFGNTENDASMLRMTGLSYAVANSEIEAKKAAKDILPLTNNEDGPAHKIQELLSLDI
;
A
#
# COMPACT_ATOMS: atom_id res chain seq x y z
N MET A 1 -8.11 0.53 27.47
CA MET A 1 -6.94 0.26 26.63
C MET A 1 -6.21 1.57 26.39
N HIS A 2 -4.89 1.60 26.43
CA HIS A 2 -4.12 2.83 26.18
C HIS A 2 -3.72 2.84 24.69
N ILE A 3 -4.35 3.70 23.90
CA ILE A 3 -4.05 3.85 22.47
C ILE A 3 -2.85 4.79 22.35
N ARG A 4 -1.82 4.38 21.60
CA ARG A 4 -0.60 5.15 21.34
C ARG A 4 -0.33 5.38 19.86
N LEU A 5 -0.97 4.56 18.98
CA LEU A 5 -0.80 4.66 17.53
C LEU A 5 -2.12 4.36 16.83
N ILE A 6 -2.42 5.14 15.79
CA ILE A 6 -3.50 4.89 14.83
C ILE A 6 -2.89 4.75 13.44
N ALA A 7 -3.17 3.61 12.80
CA ALA A 7 -2.83 3.35 11.41
C ALA A 7 -4.11 3.41 10.56
N VAL A 8 -4.10 4.16 9.47
CA VAL A 8 -5.26 4.31 8.59
C VAL A 8 -4.86 4.08 7.14
N ASP A 9 -5.62 3.24 6.43
CA ASP A 9 -5.52 3.12 4.99
C ASP A 9 -6.12 4.35 4.28
N LEU A 10 -5.73 4.59 3.03
CA LEU A 10 -6.19 5.74 2.25
C LEU A 10 -7.44 5.42 1.42
N ASP A 11 -7.28 4.58 0.42
CA ASP A 11 -8.26 4.41 -0.65
C ASP A 11 -9.49 3.62 -0.19
N GLY A 12 -10.66 4.25 -0.22
CA GLY A 12 -11.88 3.63 0.26
C GLY A 12 -11.94 3.48 1.80
N THR A 13 -11.01 4.12 2.53
CA THR A 13 -10.95 4.15 3.99
C THR A 13 -10.95 5.59 4.50
N LEU A 14 -9.83 6.32 4.38
CA LEU A 14 -9.75 7.74 4.77
C LEU A 14 -10.14 8.69 3.63
N LEU A 15 -9.83 8.32 2.39
CA LEU A 15 -10.23 9.08 1.20
C LEU A 15 -11.67 8.76 0.84
N HIS A 16 -12.44 9.81 0.52
CA HIS A 16 -13.71 9.67 -0.18
C HIS A 16 -13.51 9.16 -1.62
N ASP A 17 -14.56 8.73 -2.29
CA ASP A 17 -14.50 8.21 -3.66
C ASP A 17 -14.03 9.27 -4.68
N ASP A 18 -14.20 10.55 -4.37
CA ASP A 18 -13.66 11.69 -5.16
C ASP A 18 -12.18 11.98 -4.89
N MET A 19 -11.50 11.10 -4.13
CA MET A 19 -10.08 11.22 -3.75
C MET A 19 -9.78 12.43 -2.85
N THR A 20 -10.75 12.96 -2.14
CA THR A 20 -10.60 14.01 -1.13
C THR A 20 -10.65 13.47 0.29
N ILE A 21 -10.13 14.26 1.24
CA ILE A 21 -10.35 14.06 2.68
C ILE A 21 -11.24 15.21 3.15
N SER A 22 -12.34 14.90 3.81
CA SER A 22 -13.26 15.90 4.32
C SER A 22 -12.59 16.85 5.33
N GLU A 23 -13.16 18.01 5.54
CA GLU A 23 -12.68 18.93 6.58
C GLU A 23 -12.84 18.31 7.97
N TYR A 24 -13.94 17.60 8.18
CA TYR A 24 -14.17 16.89 9.44
C TYR A 24 -13.09 15.85 9.71
N SER A 25 -12.83 14.94 8.76
CA SER A 25 -11.77 13.94 8.90
C SER A 25 -10.40 14.57 9.15
N ARG A 26 -10.05 15.65 8.44
CA ARG A 26 -8.79 16.38 8.67
C ARG A 26 -8.69 16.93 10.10
N ASN A 27 -9.77 17.53 10.61
CA ASN A 27 -9.78 18.08 11.96
C ASN A 27 -9.66 16.99 13.02
N VAL A 28 -10.39 15.88 12.86
CA VAL A 28 -10.29 14.71 13.76
C VAL A 28 -8.87 14.16 13.80
N ILE A 29 -8.26 13.92 12.62
CA ILE A 29 -6.91 13.35 12.52
C ILE A 29 -5.87 14.31 13.14
N ARG A 30 -5.98 15.63 12.92
CA ARG A 30 -5.10 16.62 13.56
C ARG A 30 -5.20 16.60 15.09
N ARG A 31 -6.40 16.56 15.62
CA ARG A 31 -6.61 16.46 17.09
C ARG A 31 -6.13 15.12 17.64
N ALA A 32 -6.31 14.03 16.88
CA ALA A 32 -5.78 12.74 17.26
C ALA A 32 -4.23 12.75 17.32
N ALA A 33 -3.58 13.42 16.37
CA ALA A 33 -2.12 13.53 16.32
C ALA A 33 -1.50 14.27 17.52
N GLU A 34 -2.28 15.08 18.25
CA GLU A 34 -1.85 15.71 19.49
C GLU A 34 -1.74 14.69 20.66
N LYS A 35 -2.43 13.54 20.55
CA LYS A 35 -2.54 12.52 21.61
C LYS A 35 -1.80 11.22 21.28
N VAL A 36 -1.79 10.84 20.00
CA VAL A 36 -1.26 9.55 19.54
C VAL A 36 -0.46 9.72 18.24
N ARG A 37 0.38 8.74 17.90
CA ARG A 37 1.05 8.72 16.60
C ARG A 37 0.07 8.34 15.51
N ILE A 38 0.16 9.03 14.37
CA ILE A 38 -0.61 8.72 13.15
C ILE A 38 0.33 8.10 12.12
N VAL A 39 -0.10 7.01 11.51
CA VAL A 39 0.57 6.35 10.38
C VAL A 39 -0.46 6.15 9.28
N VAL A 40 -0.09 6.49 8.06
CA VAL A 40 -0.89 6.15 6.88
C VAL A 40 -0.31 4.92 6.23
N ALA A 41 -1.14 3.93 5.84
CA ALA A 41 -0.69 2.69 5.25
C ALA A 41 -1.47 2.35 3.97
N THR A 42 -0.80 2.38 2.81
CA THR A 42 -1.45 2.28 1.50
C THR A 42 -0.69 1.39 0.51
N GLY A 43 -1.38 0.90 -0.53
CA GLY A 43 -0.76 0.26 -1.69
C GLY A 43 -0.19 1.23 -2.73
N ARG A 44 -0.41 2.54 -2.57
CA ARG A 44 0.05 3.58 -3.49
C ARG A 44 1.57 3.68 -3.56
N MET A 45 2.05 4.28 -4.66
CA MET A 45 3.39 4.84 -4.78
C MET A 45 3.58 5.98 -3.76
N PHE A 46 4.81 6.20 -3.32
CA PHE A 46 5.10 7.15 -2.25
C PHE A 46 4.70 8.59 -2.59
N ASP A 47 5.11 9.13 -3.75
CA ASP A 47 4.74 10.49 -4.13
C ASP A 47 3.22 10.69 -4.26
N SER A 48 2.50 9.68 -4.79
CA SER A 48 1.04 9.72 -4.90
C SER A 48 0.35 9.72 -3.52
N ALA A 49 0.85 8.93 -2.58
CA ALA A 49 0.35 8.91 -1.21
C ALA A 49 0.70 10.21 -0.47
N ARG A 50 1.94 10.67 -0.62
CA ARG A 50 2.48 11.88 0.00
C ARG A 50 1.65 13.12 -0.33
N GLU A 51 1.29 13.29 -1.61
CA GLU A 51 0.40 14.40 -2.05
C GLU A 51 -0.93 14.44 -1.27
N LYS A 52 -1.51 13.28 -0.97
CA LYS A 52 -2.76 13.20 -0.20
C LYS A 52 -2.53 13.45 1.29
N VAL A 53 -1.48 12.84 1.85
CA VAL A 53 -1.17 12.92 3.28
C VAL A 53 -0.73 14.32 3.70
N GLN A 54 0.01 15.05 2.86
CA GLN A 54 0.38 16.45 3.13
C GLN A 54 -0.83 17.36 3.35
N LYS A 55 -1.99 17.07 2.74
CA LYS A 55 -3.24 17.81 2.97
C LYS A 55 -3.77 17.69 4.41
N LEU A 56 -3.30 16.70 5.17
CA LEU A 56 -3.61 16.59 6.60
C LEU A 56 -2.89 17.67 7.44
N GLY A 57 -1.74 18.18 6.97
CA GLY A 57 -0.96 19.21 7.67
C GLY A 57 -0.35 18.72 8.99
N LEU A 58 0.12 17.46 9.02
CA LEU A 58 0.67 16.79 10.20
C LEU A 58 2.21 16.79 10.26
N GLY A 59 2.89 17.47 9.31
CA GLY A 59 4.34 17.42 9.20
C GLY A 59 4.86 16.02 8.81
N ASP A 60 5.96 15.61 9.39
CA ASP A 60 6.69 14.37 9.03
C ASP A 60 6.09 13.11 9.67
N ILE A 61 4.81 12.81 9.42
CA ILE A 61 4.26 11.52 9.77
C ILE A 61 4.72 10.43 8.80
N PRO A 62 4.90 9.16 9.26
CA PRO A 62 5.23 8.05 8.37
C PRO A 62 4.08 7.67 7.45
N ILE A 63 4.46 7.34 6.22
CA ILE A 63 3.58 6.75 5.21
C ILE A 63 4.17 5.39 4.84
N ILE A 64 3.44 4.32 5.11
CA ILE A 64 3.70 2.97 4.62
C ILE A 64 3.09 2.89 3.23
N CYS A 65 3.92 2.70 2.21
CA CYS A 65 3.54 2.62 0.80
C CYS A 65 3.86 1.25 0.21
N TYR A 66 3.38 0.99 -1.02
CA TYR A 66 3.62 -0.27 -1.73
C TYR A 66 3.27 -1.48 -0.86
N THR A 67 2.11 -1.40 -0.15
CA THR A 67 1.62 -2.47 0.74
C THR A 67 2.59 -2.85 1.86
N GLY A 68 3.60 -2.01 2.16
CA GLY A 68 4.59 -2.25 3.21
C GLY A 68 6.04 -2.24 2.75
N ALA A 69 6.31 -2.25 1.44
CA ALA A 69 7.66 -2.28 0.90
C ALA A 69 8.45 -0.97 1.05
N TRP A 70 7.78 0.11 1.44
CA TRP A 70 8.38 1.44 1.54
C TRP A 70 7.80 2.21 2.73
N ILE A 71 8.65 2.78 3.58
CA ILE A 71 8.23 3.71 4.63
C ILE A 71 8.97 5.03 4.42
N GLY A 72 8.22 6.10 4.18
CA GLY A 72 8.78 7.44 4.00
C GLY A 72 8.04 8.47 4.86
N LEU A 73 8.65 9.62 5.07
CA LEU A 73 8.09 10.74 5.82
C LEU A 73 7.33 11.72 4.91
N ALA A 74 6.16 12.15 5.35
CA ALA A 74 5.22 12.92 4.53
C ALA A 74 5.75 14.29 4.09
N GLU A 75 6.39 15.04 4.98
CA GLU A 75 6.83 16.41 4.69
C GLU A 75 8.22 16.43 4.04
N SER A 76 9.22 15.84 4.69
CA SER A 76 10.61 15.82 4.20
C SER A 76 10.84 14.91 3.01
N GLY A 77 9.97 13.92 2.79
CA GLY A 77 10.19 12.86 1.78
C GLY A 77 11.30 11.86 2.16
N ARG A 78 11.83 11.94 3.38
CA ARG A 78 12.93 11.08 3.82
C ARG A 78 12.47 9.62 3.86
N LEU A 79 13.22 8.75 3.19
CA LEU A 79 13.05 7.31 3.26
C LEU A 79 13.51 6.80 4.63
N LEU A 80 12.69 6.01 5.30
CA LEU A 80 13.02 5.33 6.56
C LEU A 80 13.36 3.86 6.33
N HIS A 81 12.60 3.18 5.47
CA HIS A 81 12.76 1.76 5.17
C HIS A 81 12.35 1.45 3.73
N LYS A 82 13.05 0.49 3.11
CA LYS A 82 12.69 -0.07 1.79
C LYS A 82 12.98 -1.57 1.80
N ASP A 83 11.99 -2.37 1.42
CA ASP A 83 12.08 -3.81 1.32
C ASP A 83 11.66 -4.29 -0.08
N GLY A 84 12.58 -4.14 -1.03
CA GLY A 84 12.38 -4.48 -2.44
C GLY A 84 12.63 -5.95 -2.77
N ILE A 85 12.24 -6.36 -3.97
CA ILE A 85 12.60 -7.66 -4.55
C ILE A 85 14.11 -7.63 -4.84
N PRO A 86 14.93 -8.55 -4.32
CA PRO A 86 16.37 -8.56 -4.60
C PRO A 86 16.66 -8.46 -6.11
N ALA A 87 17.59 -7.59 -6.51
CA ALA A 87 17.86 -7.28 -7.92
C ALA A 87 18.15 -8.54 -8.76
N ASN A 88 18.90 -9.49 -8.21
CA ASN A 88 19.19 -10.77 -8.85
C ASN A 88 17.96 -11.69 -9.03
N LEU A 89 16.95 -11.52 -8.20
CA LEU A 89 15.65 -12.22 -8.33
C LEU A 89 14.77 -11.49 -9.33
N ALA A 90 14.72 -10.15 -9.27
CA ALA A 90 14.00 -9.33 -10.22
C ALA A 90 14.50 -9.55 -11.65
N GLU A 91 15.82 -9.63 -11.86
CA GLU A 91 16.43 -9.95 -13.15
C GLU A 91 15.91 -11.27 -13.74
N LYS A 92 15.78 -12.31 -12.92
CA LYS A 92 15.24 -13.61 -13.34
C LYS A 92 13.76 -13.50 -13.76
N ILE A 93 12.95 -12.79 -12.97
CA ILE A 93 11.52 -12.59 -13.26
C ILE A 93 11.35 -11.76 -14.52
N LEU A 94 12.11 -10.68 -14.69
CA LEU A 94 12.12 -9.83 -15.87
C LEU A 94 12.59 -10.59 -17.13
N GLY A 95 13.60 -11.45 -16.97
CA GLY A 95 14.08 -12.34 -18.03
C GLY A 95 13.03 -13.35 -18.49
N ASP A 96 12.29 -13.96 -17.55
CA ASP A 96 11.14 -14.81 -17.89
C ASP A 96 10.05 -13.98 -18.59
N GLY A 97 9.76 -12.78 -18.10
CA GLY A 97 8.82 -11.86 -18.75
C GLY A 97 9.19 -11.54 -20.19
N ARG A 98 10.46 -11.24 -20.44
CA ARG A 98 10.99 -11.03 -21.80
C ARG A 98 10.79 -12.27 -22.67
N ARG A 99 11.14 -13.45 -22.16
CA ARG A 99 11.02 -14.73 -22.87
C ARG A 99 9.59 -15.06 -23.27
N PHE A 100 8.62 -14.79 -22.40
CA PHE A 100 7.22 -15.13 -22.60
C PHE A 100 6.37 -13.96 -23.14
N GLY A 101 6.97 -12.78 -23.35
CA GLY A 101 6.29 -11.61 -23.87
C GLY A 101 5.32 -10.96 -22.87
N TRP A 102 5.56 -11.08 -21.56
CA TRP A 102 4.73 -10.43 -20.54
C TRP A 102 5.00 -8.93 -20.51
N LEU A 103 3.95 -8.13 -20.36
CA LEU A 103 4.08 -6.71 -20.09
C LEU A 103 4.34 -6.51 -18.58
N ILE A 104 5.59 -6.20 -18.23
CA ILE A 104 5.99 -5.96 -16.85
C ILE A 104 6.36 -4.50 -16.65
N GLN A 105 5.84 -3.88 -15.61
CA GLN A 105 6.28 -2.60 -15.06
C GLN A 105 7.16 -2.87 -13.83
N SER A 106 8.35 -2.29 -13.77
CA SER A 106 9.23 -2.35 -12.61
C SER A 106 9.20 -1.02 -11.87
N TYR A 107 9.06 -1.06 -10.55
CA TYR A 107 9.00 0.13 -9.72
C TYR A 107 10.30 0.28 -8.95
N VAL A 108 11.09 1.29 -9.34
CA VAL A 108 12.44 1.53 -8.80
C VAL A 108 12.53 2.99 -8.34
N GLU A 109 12.93 3.21 -7.07
CA GLU A 109 13.08 4.55 -6.47
C GLU A 109 11.84 5.45 -6.71
N ASP A 110 10.66 4.89 -6.47
CA ASP A 110 9.35 5.52 -6.69
C ASP A 110 9.08 5.95 -8.15
N GLU A 111 9.79 5.36 -9.13
CA GLU A 111 9.58 5.57 -10.55
C GLU A 111 9.03 4.30 -11.21
N ILE A 112 8.22 4.49 -12.27
CA ILE A 112 7.71 3.40 -13.09
C ILE A 112 8.69 3.19 -14.26
N CYS A 113 9.27 2.01 -14.36
CA CYS A 113 10.24 1.66 -15.41
C CYS A 113 9.67 0.62 -16.36
N LEU A 114 9.98 0.77 -17.63
CA LEU A 114 9.61 -0.10 -18.74
C LEU A 114 10.78 -0.26 -19.71
N PRO A 115 10.84 -1.34 -20.50
CA PRO A 115 11.91 -1.50 -21.49
C PRO A 115 11.77 -0.52 -22.65
N SER A 116 10.54 -0.33 -23.17
CA SER A 116 10.26 0.55 -24.32
C SER A 116 8.78 0.91 -24.39
N PRO A 117 8.41 1.99 -25.10
CA PRO A 117 7.02 2.24 -25.44
C PRO A 117 6.44 1.09 -26.27
N SER A 118 5.20 0.71 -26.01
CA SER A 118 4.47 -0.30 -26.78
C SER A 118 2.97 0.05 -26.84
N ALA A 119 2.24 -0.54 -27.79
CA ALA A 119 0.79 -0.37 -27.88
C ALA A 119 0.10 -0.90 -26.61
N ALA A 120 0.50 -2.10 -26.14
CA ALA A 120 -0.07 -2.68 -24.91
C ALA A 120 0.23 -1.81 -23.66
N GLU A 121 1.39 -1.15 -23.62
CA GLU A 121 1.75 -0.21 -22.56
C GLU A 121 0.88 1.05 -22.62
N ALA A 122 0.60 1.57 -23.81
CA ALA A 122 -0.23 2.76 -23.99
C ALA A 122 -1.65 2.56 -23.43
N ASP A 123 -2.24 1.38 -23.59
CA ASP A 123 -3.57 1.05 -23.04
C ASP A 123 -3.58 1.05 -21.49
N CYS A 124 -2.44 0.79 -20.88
CA CYS A 124 -2.28 0.76 -19.42
C CYS A 124 -1.88 2.11 -18.83
N ARG A 125 -1.54 3.12 -19.64
CA ARG A 125 -1.06 4.44 -19.19
C ARG A 125 -2.05 5.14 -18.27
N LYS A 126 -3.35 5.00 -18.51
CA LYS A 126 -4.42 5.60 -17.67
C LYS A 126 -4.46 5.08 -16.23
N TYR A 127 -3.85 3.93 -15.95
CA TYR A 127 -3.80 3.34 -14.61
C TYR A 127 -2.54 3.71 -13.83
N ARG A 128 -1.62 4.48 -14.42
CA ARG A 128 -0.36 4.85 -13.78
C ARG A 128 -0.47 6.19 -13.06
N ALA A 129 0.17 6.27 -11.90
CA ALA A 129 0.27 7.52 -11.13
C ALA A 129 1.28 8.49 -11.72
N LYS A 130 2.27 8.00 -12.51
CA LYS A 130 3.34 8.78 -13.14
C LYS A 130 3.60 8.31 -14.58
N GLU A 131 4.26 9.16 -15.37
CA GLU A 131 4.85 8.75 -16.64
C GLU A 131 5.97 7.73 -16.41
N ALA A 132 6.09 6.77 -17.33
CA ALA A 132 7.11 5.74 -17.23
C ALA A 132 8.45 6.22 -17.77
N LYS A 133 9.54 5.74 -17.15
CA LYS A 133 10.91 5.82 -17.69
C LYS A 133 11.18 4.60 -18.55
N TYR A 134 11.76 4.83 -19.73
CA TYR A 134 12.12 3.75 -20.65
C TYR A 134 13.60 3.50 -20.58
N LEU A 135 13.98 2.29 -20.12
CA LEU A 135 15.36 1.92 -19.80
C LEU A 135 16.05 1.07 -20.87
N GLY A 136 15.34 0.68 -21.94
CA GLY A 136 15.90 -0.22 -22.95
C GLY A 136 16.35 -1.55 -22.36
N GLU A 137 17.54 -1.99 -22.72
CA GLU A 137 18.11 -3.25 -22.25
C GLU A 137 18.39 -3.25 -20.74
N ALA A 138 18.73 -2.08 -20.15
CA ALA A 138 18.98 -1.95 -18.71
C ALA A 138 17.75 -2.31 -17.84
N PHE A 139 16.54 -2.26 -18.40
CA PHE A 139 15.33 -2.70 -17.70
C PHE A 139 15.43 -4.15 -17.20
N TYR A 140 16.10 -5.02 -17.95
CA TYR A 140 16.22 -6.44 -17.63
C TYR A 140 17.37 -6.76 -16.67
N HIS A 141 18.19 -5.77 -16.33
CA HIS A 141 19.36 -5.89 -15.46
C HIS A 141 19.31 -4.81 -14.36
N PRO A 142 18.36 -4.91 -13.40
CA PRO A 142 18.21 -3.91 -12.36
C PRO A 142 19.45 -3.86 -11.47
N GLU A 143 20.01 -2.66 -11.27
CA GLU A 143 21.15 -2.43 -10.37
C GLU A 143 20.71 -2.29 -8.91
N THR A 144 19.44 -1.95 -8.68
CA THR A 144 18.85 -1.79 -7.34
C THR A 144 17.60 -2.64 -7.21
N ASP A 145 17.24 -3.01 -5.99
CA ASP A 145 16.06 -3.80 -5.67
C ASP A 145 14.78 -3.04 -6.06
N PRO A 146 13.99 -3.51 -7.06
CA PRO A 146 12.68 -2.93 -7.33
C PRO A 146 11.76 -3.07 -6.11
N THR A 147 11.00 -2.03 -5.80
CA THR A 147 10.02 -2.08 -4.71
C THR A 147 8.92 -3.11 -4.99
N ARG A 148 8.50 -3.21 -6.26
CA ARG A 148 7.58 -4.24 -6.78
C ARG A 148 7.71 -4.39 -8.29
N LEU A 149 7.15 -5.49 -8.82
CA LEU A 149 6.92 -5.68 -10.24
C LEU A 149 5.41 -5.84 -10.47
N ILE A 150 4.88 -5.24 -11.53
CA ILE A 150 3.47 -5.43 -11.91
C ILE A 150 3.42 -6.03 -13.31
N ILE A 151 2.79 -7.19 -13.44
CA ILE A 151 2.43 -7.76 -14.75
C ILE A 151 1.05 -7.27 -15.11
N VAL A 152 0.90 -6.81 -16.35
CA VAL A 152 -0.37 -6.34 -16.91
C VAL A 152 -0.86 -7.36 -17.92
N GLU A 153 -1.97 -8.03 -17.60
CA GLU A 153 -2.61 -9.03 -18.45
C GLU A 153 -4.13 -9.00 -18.23
N ALA A 154 -4.86 -8.65 -19.26
CA ALA A 154 -6.32 -8.54 -19.20
C ALA A 154 -7.03 -9.91 -19.25
N ASP A 155 -6.42 -10.91 -19.89
CA ASP A 155 -6.95 -12.26 -19.91
C ASP A 155 -6.74 -12.94 -18.56
N THR A 156 -7.84 -13.18 -17.84
CA THR A 156 -7.80 -13.79 -16.49
C THR A 156 -7.15 -15.19 -16.50
N GLY A 157 -7.38 -15.99 -17.55
CA GLY A 157 -6.80 -17.33 -17.66
C GLY A 157 -5.28 -17.27 -17.84
N LYS A 158 -4.79 -16.38 -18.71
CA LYS A 158 -3.36 -16.15 -18.89
C LYS A 158 -2.72 -15.60 -17.61
N ARG A 159 -3.36 -14.61 -16.99
CA ARG A 159 -2.86 -14.02 -15.73
C ARG A 159 -2.71 -15.08 -14.62
N GLU A 160 -3.67 -16.00 -14.49
CA GLU A 160 -3.57 -17.11 -13.56
C GLU A 160 -2.46 -18.11 -13.95
N GLN A 161 -2.27 -18.40 -15.23
CA GLN A 161 -1.15 -19.24 -15.69
C GLN A 161 0.21 -18.60 -15.35
N ILE A 162 0.34 -17.28 -15.50
CA ILE A 162 1.54 -16.54 -15.11
C ILE A 162 1.76 -16.65 -13.61
N ARG A 163 0.72 -16.43 -12.79
CA ARG A 163 0.79 -16.56 -11.33
C ARG A 163 1.26 -17.96 -10.92
N ILE A 164 0.67 -19.00 -11.48
CA ILE A 164 1.05 -20.40 -11.18
C ILE A 164 2.52 -20.67 -11.57
N TYR A 165 2.97 -20.18 -12.72
CA TYR A 165 4.36 -20.30 -13.16
C TYR A 165 5.32 -19.63 -12.17
N LEU A 166 5.04 -18.39 -11.78
CA LEU A 166 5.86 -17.62 -10.86
C LEU A 166 5.85 -18.22 -9.44
N GLU A 167 4.68 -18.66 -8.96
CA GLU A 167 4.53 -19.29 -7.66
C GLU A 167 5.39 -20.56 -7.56
N LYS A 168 5.34 -21.42 -8.59
CA LYS A 168 6.15 -22.65 -8.64
C LYS A 168 7.66 -22.36 -8.63
N ARG A 169 8.08 -21.25 -9.23
CA ARG A 169 9.50 -20.95 -9.44
C ARG A 169 10.08 -20.03 -8.39
N TYR A 170 9.31 -19.09 -7.90
CA TYR A 170 9.77 -18.01 -7.02
C TYR A 170 8.92 -17.81 -5.75
N GLY A 171 7.84 -18.56 -5.54
CA GLY A 171 6.90 -18.37 -4.44
C GLY A 171 7.48 -18.52 -3.02
N SER A 172 8.70 -19.08 -2.91
CA SER A 172 9.44 -19.04 -1.64
C SER A 172 10.06 -17.67 -1.33
N GLN A 173 10.17 -16.78 -2.32
CA GLN A 173 10.88 -15.49 -2.22
C GLN A 173 9.98 -14.28 -2.53
N VAL A 174 8.88 -14.49 -3.27
CA VAL A 174 7.91 -13.43 -3.60
C VAL A 174 6.49 -13.84 -3.22
N GLU A 175 5.65 -12.84 -3.05
CA GLU A 175 4.20 -12.96 -2.93
C GLU A 175 3.53 -12.24 -4.10
N MET A 176 2.35 -12.72 -4.48
CA MET A 176 1.60 -12.19 -5.60
C MET A 176 0.17 -11.93 -5.20
N VAL A 177 -0.35 -10.76 -5.57
CA VAL A 177 -1.74 -10.35 -5.32
C VAL A 177 -2.36 -9.76 -6.58
N TYR A 178 -3.68 -9.72 -6.62
CA TYR A 178 -4.46 -9.11 -7.70
C TYR A 178 -5.05 -7.77 -7.22
N PRO A 179 -4.38 -6.62 -7.45
CA PRO A 179 -4.92 -5.32 -7.06
C PRO A 179 -6.01 -4.79 -8.00
N GLY A 180 -6.55 -5.63 -8.86
CA GLY A 180 -7.59 -5.31 -9.83
C GLY A 180 -7.65 -6.30 -10.99
N ASP A 181 -8.51 -6.03 -11.98
CA ASP A 181 -8.91 -6.99 -13.00
C ASP A 181 -7.81 -7.34 -14.01
N ILE A 182 -6.79 -6.50 -14.17
CA ILE A 182 -5.77 -6.67 -15.19
C ILE A 182 -4.34 -6.77 -14.65
N PHE A 183 -4.18 -6.65 -13.31
CA PHE A 183 -2.86 -6.59 -12.69
C PHE A 183 -2.54 -7.86 -11.90
N LEU A 184 -1.28 -8.25 -11.94
CA LEU A 184 -0.66 -9.19 -11.01
C LEU A 184 0.52 -8.46 -10.37
N ASP A 185 0.39 -8.07 -9.12
CA ASP A 185 1.41 -7.37 -8.33
C ASP A 185 2.31 -8.40 -7.63
N ILE A 186 3.61 -8.21 -7.77
CA ILE A 186 4.65 -9.09 -7.24
C ILE A 186 5.50 -8.28 -6.28
N HIS A 187 5.61 -8.72 -5.03
CA HIS A 187 6.47 -8.12 -4.03
C HIS A 187 7.33 -9.18 -3.33
N ARG A 188 8.34 -8.72 -2.62
CA ARG A 188 9.14 -9.59 -1.79
C ARG A 188 8.27 -10.28 -0.76
N LYS A 189 8.55 -11.55 -0.50
CA LYS A 189 7.82 -12.33 0.50
C LYS A 189 7.98 -11.73 1.89
N GLY A 190 6.85 -11.66 2.63
CA GLY A 190 6.79 -11.07 3.95
C GLY A 190 6.57 -9.54 3.96
N VAL A 191 6.54 -8.88 2.80
CA VAL A 191 6.12 -7.49 2.72
C VAL A 191 4.63 -7.38 2.98
N SER A 192 4.25 -6.60 3.99
CA SER A 192 2.85 -6.33 4.31
C SER A 192 2.70 -5.05 5.12
N LYS A 193 1.51 -4.42 5.08
CA LYS A 193 1.19 -3.28 5.96
C LYS A 193 1.39 -3.61 7.43
N ALA A 194 1.13 -4.86 7.84
CA ALA A 194 1.34 -5.31 9.20
C ALA A 194 2.82 -5.29 9.61
N ASN A 195 3.70 -5.88 8.80
CA ASN A 195 5.12 -5.95 9.13
C ASN A 195 5.75 -4.55 9.16
N ALA A 196 5.44 -3.69 8.19
CA ALA A 196 5.90 -2.30 8.19
C ALA A 196 5.38 -1.51 9.40
N LEU A 197 4.12 -1.70 9.80
CA LEU A 197 3.56 -1.07 10.99
C LEU A 197 4.20 -1.62 12.28
N HIS A 198 4.51 -2.92 12.31
CA HIS A 198 5.20 -3.55 13.44
C HIS A 198 6.62 -2.96 13.62
N GLU A 199 7.39 -2.79 12.55
CA GLU A 199 8.70 -2.14 12.59
C GLU A 199 8.64 -0.71 13.16
N LEU A 200 7.64 0.08 12.74
CA LEU A 200 7.42 1.40 13.33
C LEU A 200 7.05 1.31 14.81
N GLY A 201 6.26 0.31 15.19
CA GLY A 201 5.92 0.04 16.57
C GLY A 201 7.14 -0.27 17.43
N GLU A 202 8.01 -1.18 16.96
CA GLU A 202 9.26 -1.51 17.63
C GLU A 202 10.17 -0.29 17.81
N LEU A 203 10.33 0.53 16.77
CA LEU A 203 11.10 1.77 16.81
C LEU A 203 10.63 2.74 17.90
N TRP A 204 9.32 2.73 18.21
CA TRP A 204 8.71 3.64 19.20
C TRP A 204 8.37 2.97 20.53
N GLY A 205 8.67 1.69 20.69
CA GLY A 205 8.28 0.92 21.89
C GLY A 205 6.76 0.86 22.05
N ILE A 206 6.02 0.68 20.96
CA ILE A 206 4.56 0.57 20.91
C ILE A 206 4.20 -0.86 20.51
N THR A 207 3.48 -1.55 21.39
CA THR A 207 3.04 -2.91 21.12
C THR A 207 1.79 -2.94 20.24
N PRO A 208 1.54 -4.04 19.49
CA PRO A 208 0.33 -4.18 18.70
C PRO A 208 -0.97 -3.92 19.49
N GLN A 209 -0.99 -4.24 20.79
CA GLN A 209 -2.15 -4.04 21.67
C GLN A 209 -2.45 -2.56 21.93
N GLU A 210 -1.47 -1.67 21.72
CA GLU A 210 -1.61 -0.22 21.86
C GLU A 210 -1.90 0.48 20.53
N MET A 211 -2.11 -0.31 19.45
CA MET A 211 -2.38 0.18 18.11
C MET A 211 -3.85 0.00 17.74
N VAL A 212 -4.36 0.95 16.96
CA VAL A 212 -5.66 0.89 16.27
C VAL A 212 -5.42 0.95 14.78
N SER A 213 -6.16 0.17 13.99
CA SER A 213 -6.08 0.23 12.52
C SER A 213 -7.44 0.32 11.86
N PHE A 214 -7.46 0.97 10.69
CA PHE A 214 -8.62 1.12 9.82
C PHE A 214 -8.24 0.69 8.39
N GLY A 215 -9.12 -0.06 7.72
CA GLY A 215 -8.89 -0.55 6.37
C GLY A 215 -10.15 -1.06 5.70
N ASN A 216 -10.06 -1.41 4.40
CA ASN A 216 -11.22 -1.81 3.61
C ASN A 216 -10.98 -2.96 2.64
N THR A 217 -9.74 -3.30 2.28
CA THR A 217 -9.43 -4.33 1.27
C THR A 217 -8.57 -5.47 1.82
N GLU A 218 -8.36 -6.49 1.00
CA GLU A 218 -7.58 -7.67 1.37
C GLU A 218 -6.16 -7.31 1.84
N ASN A 219 -5.52 -6.30 1.24
CA ASN A 219 -4.17 -5.89 1.63
C ASN A 219 -4.08 -5.27 3.03
N ASP A 220 -5.23 -4.88 3.64
CA ASP A 220 -5.33 -4.41 5.03
C ASP A 220 -5.47 -5.55 6.02
N ALA A 221 -5.90 -6.72 5.57
CA ALA A 221 -6.30 -7.82 6.44
C ALA A 221 -5.20 -8.22 7.44
N SER A 222 -3.94 -8.19 7.03
CA SER A 222 -2.81 -8.48 7.93
C SER A 222 -2.67 -7.44 9.04
N MET A 223 -2.78 -6.16 8.71
CA MET A 223 -2.73 -5.03 9.64
C MET A 223 -3.94 -5.06 10.60
N LEU A 224 -5.15 -5.30 10.08
CA LEU A 224 -6.37 -5.40 10.88
C LEU A 224 -6.30 -6.55 11.90
N ARG A 225 -5.73 -7.70 11.52
CA ARG A 225 -5.53 -8.83 12.46
C ARG A 225 -4.51 -8.54 13.54
N MET A 226 -3.46 -7.80 13.21
CA MET A 226 -2.33 -7.58 14.11
C MET A 226 -2.65 -6.60 15.26
N THR A 227 -3.37 -5.51 14.98
CA THR A 227 -3.55 -4.40 15.93
C THR A 227 -4.55 -4.73 17.05
N GLY A 228 -4.39 -4.09 18.20
CA GLY A 228 -5.20 -4.32 19.42
C GLY A 228 -6.68 -4.00 19.21
N LEU A 229 -7.00 -2.93 18.48
CA LEU A 229 -8.32 -2.64 17.92
C LEU A 229 -8.18 -2.49 16.40
N SER A 230 -9.19 -2.94 15.66
CA SER A 230 -9.20 -2.76 14.22
C SER A 230 -10.63 -2.68 13.69
N TYR A 231 -10.81 -1.84 12.68
CA TYR A 231 -12.10 -1.51 12.13
C TYR A 231 -12.08 -1.60 10.61
N ALA A 232 -13.00 -2.39 10.05
CA ALA A 232 -13.33 -2.34 8.64
C ALA A 232 -14.45 -1.32 8.43
N VAL A 233 -14.32 -0.44 7.42
CA VAL A 233 -15.41 0.49 7.06
C VAL A 233 -16.59 -0.25 6.43
N ALA A 234 -17.78 0.34 6.42
CA ALA A 234 -18.99 -0.33 5.92
C ALA A 234 -18.88 -0.82 4.47
N ASN A 235 -18.18 -0.07 3.61
CA ASN A 235 -17.90 -0.40 2.20
C ASN A 235 -16.76 -1.40 1.99
N SER A 236 -16.21 -2.01 3.04
CA SER A 236 -15.08 -2.95 2.94
C SER A 236 -15.43 -4.24 2.23
N GLU A 237 -14.41 -4.84 1.62
CA GLU A 237 -14.41 -6.20 1.10
C GLU A 237 -14.61 -7.24 2.22
N ILE A 238 -14.99 -8.44 1.82
CA ILE A 238 -15.28 -9.56 2.75
C ILE A 238 -14.04 -9.92 3.57
N GLU A 239 -12.86 -9.92 2.96
CA GLU A 239 -11.59 -10.30 3.57
C GLU A 239 -11.18 -9.31 4.67
N ALA A 240 -11.34 -8.01 4.43
CA ALA A 240 -11.09 -6.97 5.44
C ALA A 240 -12.11 -7.07 6.60
N LYS A 241 -13.40 -7.28 6.29
CA LYS A 241 -14.45 -7.47 7.31
C LYS A 241 -14.19 -8.68 8.21
N LYS A 242 -13.71 -9.80 7.64
CA LYS A 242 -13.34 -10.99 8.41
C LYS A 242 -12.08 -10.79 9.27
N ALA A 243 -11.18 -9.93 8.83
CA ALA A 243 -9.90 -9.67 9.50
C ALA A 243 -10.03 -8.66 10.64
N ALA A 244 -10.94 -7.71 10.53
CA ALA A 244 -11.18 -6.67 11.52
C ALA A 244 -11.86 -7.22 12.77
N LYS A 245 -11.61 -6.57 13.91
CA LYS A 245 -12.28 -6.90 15.18
C LYS A 245 -13.70 -6.34 15.25
N ASP A 246 -13.97 -5.29 14.48
CA ASP A 246 -15.30 -4.69 14.38
C ASP A 246 -15.51 -4.06 13.00
N ILE A 247 -16.76 -3.87 12.62
CA ILE A 247 -17.14 -3.25 11.34
C ILE A 247 -17.88 -1.95 11.66
N LEU A 248 -17.41 -0.84 11.07
CA LEU A 248 -18.06 0.45 11.23
C LEU A 248 -19.40 0.47 10.51
N PRO A 249 -20.41 1.17 11.07
CA PRO A 249 -21.69 1.36 10.39
C PRO A 249 -21.61 2.37 9.23
N LEU A 250 -20.55 3.18 9.18
CA LEU A 250 -20.32 4.25 8.21
C LEU A 250 -19.26 3.85 7.19
N THR A 251 -19.44 4.36 5.97
CA THR A 251 -18.52 4.22 4.84
C THR A 251 -17.37 5.25 4.93
N ASN A 252 -16.42 5.15 3.97
CA ASN A 252 -15.42 6.20 3.75
C ASN A 252 -16.05 7.56 3.40
N ASN A 253 -17.11 7.58 2.59
CA ASN A 253 -17.82 8.81 2.18
C ASN A 253 -18.61 9.46 3.33
N GLU A 254 -18.84 8.72 4.41
CA GLU A 254 -19.49 9.18 5.64
C GLU A 254 -18.49 9.42 6.77
N ASP A 255 -17.20 9.53 6.45
CA ASP A 255 -16.13 9.77 7.44
C ASP A 255 -16.04 8.70 8.55
N GLY A 256 -16.40 7.45 8.25
CA GLY A 256 -16.48 6.36 9.23
C GLY A 256 -15.26 6.24 10.16
N PRO A 257 -14.02 6.21 9.65
CA PRO A 257 -12.82 6.19 10.49
C PRO A 257 -12.71 7.39 11.42
N ALA A 258 -13.02 8.61 10.94
CA ALA A 258 -12.91 9.82 11.74
C ALA A 258 -13.92 9.81 12.91
N HIS A 259 -15.16 9.42 12.67
CA HIS A 259 -16.15 9.27 13.74
C HIS A 259 -15.69 8.29 14.82
N LYS A 260 -15.11 7.16 14.43
CA LYS A 260 -14.59 6.18 15.39
C LYS A 260 -13.35 6.68 16.13
N ILE A 261 -12.45 7.39 15.47
CA ILE A 261 -11.26 7.99 16.10
C ILE A 261 -11.69 9.04 17.14
N GLN A 262 -12.67 9.90 16.81
CA GLN A 262 -13.24 10.87 17.73
C GLN A 262 -13.79 10.20 18.99
N GLU A 263 -14.58 9.13 18.83
CA GLU A 263 -15.12 8.32 19.93
C GLU A 263 -14.02 7.73 20.81
N LEU A 264 -13.05 7.01 20.20
CA LEU A 264 -11.99 6.29 20.89
C LEU A 264 -11.09 7.21 21.75
N LEU A 265 -10.83 8.43 21.25
CA LEU A 265 -9.94 9.39 21.91
C LEU A 265 -10.69 10.47 22.68
N SER A 266 -12.02 10.43 22.71
CA SER A 266 -12.90 11.46 23.33
C SER A 266 -12.45 12.87 22.91
N LEU A 267 -12.52 13.14 21.60
CA LEU A 267 -12.10 14.41 21.03
C LEU A 267 -13.29 15.39 20.99
N ASP A 268 -13.09 16.59 21.50
CA ASP A 268 -14.00 17.71 21.33
C ASP A 268 -13.71 18.39 19.99
N ILE A 269 -14.62 18.25 19.03
CA ILE A 269 -14.49 18.76 17.65
C ILE A 269 -15.72 19.56 17.26
#